data_b41a1b88d2f231c45f74746fd223036c
#
_entry.id   b41a1b88d2f231c45f74746fd223036c
#
_cell.length_a   1.000
_cell.length_b   1.000
_cell.length_c   1.000
_cell.angle_alpha   90.00
_cell.angle_beta   90.00
_cell.angle_gamma   90.00
#
_symmetry.space_group_name_H-M   'P 1'
#
loop_
_entity.id
_entity.type
_entity.pdbx_description
1 polymer ?
#
loop_
_entity_poly.entity_id
_entity_poly.type
_entity_poly.pdbx_seq_one_letter_code
_entity_poly.pdbx_strand_id
1 'polypeptide(L)'
;MAAVIVLGVFALVLFIWMASGIKIVRPYQKGVIEQLGRYKNTVDPGLKLIVPIFQSMTKIDMRERVIDVPPQEVITKDNVTVTVDAVIYYEPTDAQRLIYNVANFVLAITKLAQTNLRNVIGDMSLDSALTSRDTVNVALREVLDDATDKWGVRVVRVEIQRIDPPADVMHAMHEQMKAERTRRAVVQIGRAHV
;
A
#
# COMPACT_ATOMS: atom_id res chain seq x y z
N MET A 1 -43.64 46.18 -2.04
CA MET A 1 -43.24 45.34 -3.17
C MET A 1 -41.73 45.07 -3.11
N ALA A 2 -40.84 46.08 -3.18
CA ALA A 2 -39.37 45.85 -3.16
C ALA A 2 -38.88 45.11 -1.90
N ALA A 3 -39.38 45.44 -0.70
CA ALA A 3 -39.01 44.76 0.54
C ALA A 3 -39.35 43.24 0.54
N VAL A 4 -40.49 42.87 -0.04
CA VAL A 4 -40.89 41.45 -0.15
C VAL A 4 -40.01 40.68 -1.11
N ILE A 5 -39.59 41.31 -2.21
CA ILE A 5 -38.68 40.71 -3.19
C ILE A 5 -37.30 40.49 -2.56
N VAL A 6 -36.79 41.51 -1.86
CA VAL A 6 -35.47 41.41 -1.16
C VAL A 6 -35.50 40.31 -0.11
N LEU A 7 -36.56 40.21 0.67
CA LEU A 7 -36.69 39.19 1.70
C LEU A 7 -36.82 37.78 1.10
N GLY A 8 -37.51 37.63 -0.04
CA GLY A 8 -37.62 36.38 -0.78
C GLY A 8 -36.27 35.92 -1.36
N VAL A 9 -35.52 36.87 -1.95
CA VAL A 9 -34.16 36.55 -2.47
C VAL A 9 -33.22 36.15 -1.32
N PHE A 10 -33.28 36.86 -0.20
CA PHE A 10 -32.45 36.52 0.97
C PHE A 10 -32.79 35.14 1.54
N ALA A 11 -34.09 34.80 1.68
CA ALA A 11 -34.54 33.50 2.12
C ALA A 11 -34.09 32.37 1.17
N LEU A 12 -34.17 32.62 -0.13
CA LEU A 12 -33.72 31.66 -1.16
C LEU A 12 -32.21 31.42 -1.12
N VAL A 13 -31.42 32.46 -0.98
CA VAL A 13 -29.95 32.38 -0.83
C VAL A 13 -29.60 31.60 0.44
N LEU A 14 -30.26 31.87 1.55
CA LEU A 14 -30.06 31.19 2.83
C LEU A 14 -30.44 29.70 2.74
N PHE A 15 -31.50 29.38 2.02
CA PHE A 15 -31.93 28.01 1.77
C PHE A 15 -30.90 27.24 0.91
N ILE A 16 -30.43 27.83 -0.18
CA ILE A 16 -29.39 27.23 -1.04
C ILE A 16 -28.10 27.02 -0.24
N TRP A 17 -27.73 28.00 0.58
CA TRP A 17 -26.55 27.90 1.44
C TRP A 17 -26.67 26.76 2.44
N MET A 18 -27.82 26.62 3.09
CA MET A 18 -28.07 25.53 4.05
C MET A 18 -28.13 24.17 3.37
N ALA A 19 -28.72 24.06 2.19
CA ALA A 19 -28.76 22.83 1.40
C ALA A 19 -27.34 22.37 0.94
N SER A 20 -26.44 23.30 0.67
CA SER A 20 -25.04 23.03 0.32
C SER A 20 -24.25 22.39 1.46
N GLY A 21 -24.70 22.54 2.71
CA GLY A 21 -24.10 21.95 3.90
C GLY A 21 -24.37 20.45 4.07
N ILE A 22 -25.30 19.90 3.32
CA ILE A 22 -25.64 18.47 3.41
C ILE A 22 -24.60 17.64 2.68
N LYS A 23 -23.87 16.79 3.41
CA LYS A 23 -22.88 15.87 2.85
C LYS A 23 -23.21 14.43 3.23
N ILE A 24 -23.18 13.55 2.23
CA ILE A 24 -23.38 12.10 2.43
C ILE A 24 -22.02 11.44 2.47
N VAL A 25 -21.74 10.71 3.56
CA VAL A 25 -20.58 9.85 3.71
C VAL A 25 -21.03 8.41 3.45
N ARG A 26 -20.41 7.74 2.48
CA ARG A 26 -20.77 6.38 2.09
C ARG A 26 -20.31 5.36 3.14
N PRO A 27 -20.92 4.13 3.20
CA PRO A 27 -20.59 3.13 4.21
C PRO A 27 -19.11 2.72 4.31
N TYR A 28 -18.39 2.81 3.20
CA TYR A 28 -16.96 2.48 3.11
C TYR A 28 -16.03 3.69 3.27
N GLN A 29 -16.56 4.86 3.63
CA GLN A 29 -15.81 6.10 3.78
C GLN A 29 -15.91 6.63 5.21
N LYS A 30 -14.87 7.30 5.67
CA LYS A 30 -14.90 8.19 6.82
C LYS A 30 -14.70 9.63 6.36
N GLY A 31 -15.43 10.55 6.98
CA GLY A 31 -15.30 11.98 6.71
C GLY A 31 -14.43 12.63 7.79
N VAL A 32 -13.42 13.36 7.41
CA VAL A 32 -12.64 14.22 8.33
C VAL A 32 -13.13 15.65 8.15
N ILE A 33 -13.64 16.23 9.22
CA ILE A 33 -14.16 17.60 9.23
C ILE A 33 -13.10 18.52 9.80
N GLU A 34 -12.78 19.54 9.01
CA GLU A 34 -11.95 20.66 9.41
C GLU A 34 -12.80 21.91 9.61
N GLN A 35 -12.49 22.69 10.62
CA GLN A 35 -13.12 23.97 10.88
C GLN A 35 -12.08 25.06 10.89
N LEU A 36 -12.15 25.99 9.93
CA LEU A 36 -11.19 27.09 9.81
C LEU A 36 -9.72 26.64 9.82
N GLY A 37 -9.42 25.54 9.09
CA GLY A 37 -8.08 24.96 9.02
C GLY A 37 -7.62 24.17 10.24
N ARG A 38 -8.53 23.88 11.20
CA ARG A 38 -8.26 23.02 12.35
C ARG A 38 -9.07 21.73 12.25
N TYR A 39 -8.46 20.62 12.62
CA TYR A 39 -9.19 19.37 12.78
C TYR A 39 -10.29 19.53 13.83
N LYS A 40 -11.50 19.12 13.50
CA LYS A 40 -12.64 19.14 14.41
C LYS A 40 -12.98 17.73 14.90
N ASN A 41 -13.36 16.86 13.98
CA ASN A 41 -13.69 15.47 14.29
C ASN A 41 -13.71 14.61 13.01
N THR A 42 -13.61 13.30 13.20
CA THR A 42 -13.86 12.29 12.17
C THR A 42 -15.30 11.79 12.32
N VAL A 43 -16.01 11.67 11.21
CA VAL A 43 -17.43 11.26 11.19
C VAL A 43 -17.59 9.94 10.45
N ASP A 44 -18.46 9.11 11.01
CA ASP A 44 -18.85 7.83 10.44
C ASP A 44 -19.85 8.01 9.27
N PRO A 45 -20.10 6.96 8.49
CA PRO A 45 -21.04 6.97 7.37
C PRO A 45 -22.41 7.51 7.75
N GLY A 46 -23.09 8.07 6.77
CA GLY A 46 -24.44 8.63 6.90
C GLY A 46 -24.54 10.06 6.40
N LEU A 47 -25.70 10.66 6.66
CA LEU A 47 -25.97 12.05 6.34
C LEU A 47 -25.34 12.95 7.42
N LYS A 48 -24.50 13.88 6.99
CA LYS A 48 -23.82 14.84 7.87
C LYS A 48 -24.13 16.26 7.41
N LEU A 49 -24.36 17.13 8.37
CA LEU A 49 -24.54 18.55 8.12
C LEU A 49 -23.26 19.28 8.49
N ILE A 50 -22.71 20.01 7.55
CA ILE A 50 -21.55 20.89 7.74
C ILE A 50 -21.98 22.33 7.47
N VAL A 51 -21.30 23.27 8.09
CA VAL A 51 -21.53 24.71 7.85
C VAL A 51 -20.61 25.11 6.69
N PRO A 52 -21.15 25.34 5.47
CA PRO A 52 -20.34 25.77 4.33
C PRO A 52 -19.53 27.03 4.69
N ILE A 53 -18.36 27.24 4.04
CA ILE A 53 -17.41 28.33 4.28
C ILE A 53 -16.57 28.12 5.55
N PHE A 54 -17.17 27.72 6.68
CA PHE A 54 -16.44 27.54 7.94
C PHE A 54 -15.89 26.11 8.13
N GLN A 55 -16.52 25.14 7.46
CA GLN A 55 -16.13 23.73 7.59
C GLN A 55 -15.90 23.11 6.22
N SER A 56 -14.83 22.33 6.12
CA SER A 56 -14.54 21.46 4.98
C SER A 56 -14.59 20.00 5.41
N MET A 57 -14.95 19.11 4.48
CA MET A 57 -14.99 17.68 4.71
C MET A 57 -14.17 16.96 3.65
N THR A 58 -13.12 16.25 4.08
CA THR A 58 -12.35 15.33 3.26
C THR A 58 -12.82 13.90 3.51
N LYS A 59 -13.17 13.16 2.45
CA LYS A 59 -13.64 11.78 2.54
C LYS A 59 -12.51 10.83 2.23
N ILE A 60 -12.25 9.88 3.12
CA ILE A 60 -11.24 8.83 2.98
C ILE A 60 -11.94 7.50 2.79
N ASP A 61 -11.52 6.75 1.78
CA ASP A 61 -11.96 5.37 1.53
C ASP A 61 -11.18 4.44 2.47
N MET A 62 -11.90 3.66 3.29
CA MET A 62 -11.35 2.78 4.32
C MET A 62 -11.16 1.34 3.84
N ARG A 63 -11.46 1.05 2.57
CA ARG A 63 -11.30 -0.29 1.99
C ARG A 63 -9.83 -0.62 1.73
N GLU A 64 -9.55 -1.90 1.69
CA GLU A 64 -8.26 -2.42 1.23
C GLU A 64 -7.95 -1.89 -0.19
N ARG A 65 -6.72 -1.49 -0.39
CA ARG A 65 -6.17 -0.97 -1.66
C ARG A 65 -4.84 -1.62 -1.96
N VAL A 66 -4.47 -1.52 -3.22
CA VAL A 66 -3.24 -2.10 -3.75
C VAL A 66 -2.33 -1.00 -4.28
N ILE A 67 -1.03 -1.14 -4.01
CA ILE A 67 0.02 -0.28 -4.57
C ILE A 67 1.05 -1.18 -5.24
N ASP A 68 1.36 -0.91 -6.50
CA ASP A 68 2.48 -1.53 -7.19
C ASP A 68 3.78 -0.82 -6.80
N VAL A 69 4.76 -1.62 -6.38
CA VAL A 69 6.13 -1.16 -6.15
C VAL A 69 6.91 -1.35 -7.45
N PRO A 70 7.39 -0.27 -8.07
CA PRO A 70 8.12 -0.38 -9.34
C PRO A 70 9.34 -1.29 -9.23
N PRO A 71 9.71 -1.99 -10.32
CA PRO A 71 10.87 -2.86 -10.36
C PRO A 71 12.14 -2.16 -9.88
N GLN A 72 12.92 -2.86 -9.06
CA GLN A 72 14.19 -2.39 -8.51
C GLN A 72 15.30 -3.37 -8.81
N GLU A 73 16.46 -2.85 -9.21
CA GLU A 73 17.67 -3.65 -9.28
C GLU A 73 18.30 -3.78 -7.90
N VAL A 74 18.55 -5.01 -7.49
CA VAL A 74 19.13 -5.36 -6.20
C VAL A 74 20.27 -6.35 -6.41
N ILE A 75 21.36 -6.21 -5.66
CA ILE A 75 22.45 -7.14 -5.65
C ILE A 75 22.26 -8.08 -4.46
N THR A 76 22.17 -9.38 -4.73
CA THR A 76 22.06 -10.43 -3.71
C THR A 76 23.38 -10.65 -2.98
N LYS A 77 23.34 -11.40 -1.87
CA LYS A 77 24.53 -11.73 -1.06
C LYS A 77 25.62 -12.47 -1.85
N ASP A 78 25.23 -13.24 -2.83
CA ASP A 78 26.12 -13.98 -3.75
C ASP A 78 26.54 -13.14 -4.98
N ASN A 79 26.36 -11.81 -4.90
CA ASN A 79 26.79 -10.82 -5.88
C ASN A 79 26.13 -10.97 -7.26
N VAL A 80 24.88 -11.41 -7.29
CA VAL A 80 24.06 -11.47 -8.50
C VAL A 80 23.10 -10.28 -8.52
N THR A 81 23.05 -9.52 -9.61
CA THR A 81 22.05 -8.46 -9.80
C THR A 81 20.73 -9.08 -10.22
N VAL A 82 19.65 -8.77 -9.49
CA VAL A 82 18.30 -9.22 -9.80
C VAL A 82 17.34 -8.04 -9.89
N THR A 83 16.35 -8.13 -10.77
CA THR A 83 15.24 -7.16 -10.82
C THR A 83 14.07 -7.74 -10.03
N VAL A 84 13.59 -6.98 -9.05
CA VAL A 84 12.52 -7.41 -8.15
C VAL A 84 11.42 -6.36 -8.13
N ASP A 85 10.17 -6.80 -8.27
CA ASP A 85 8.97 -6.00 -8.07
C ASP A 85 8.05 -6.63 -7.02
N ALA A 86 7.21 -5.82 -6.40
CA ALA A 86 6.31 -6.26 -5.36
C ALA A 86 4.98 -5.49 -5.40
N VAL A 87 3.98 -6.05 -4.73
CA VAL A 87 2.67 -5.42 -4.54
C VAL A 87 2.38 -5.35 -3.06
N ILE A 88 1.84 -4.22 -2.62
CA ILE A 88 1.47 -3.96 -1.23
C ILE A 88 -0.04 -3.83 -1.15
N TYR A 89 -0.65 -4.64 -0.31
CA TYR A 89 -2.06 -4.55 0.07
C TYR A 89 -2.16 -3.85 1.41
N TYR A 90 -2.93 -2.77 1.46
CA TYR A 90 -3.06 -1.96 2.66
C TYR A 90 -4.50 -1.50 2.88
N GLU A 91 -4.85 -1.25 4.13
CA GLU A 91 -6.13 -0.65 4.51
C GLU A 91 -5.90 0.55 5.44
N PRO A 92 -6.58 1.69 5.21
CA PRO A 92 -6.59 2.78 6.17
C PRO A 92 -7.34 2.37 7.44
N THR A 93 -6.73 2.59 8.60
CA THR A 93 -7.33 2.33 9.92
C THR A 93 -7.78 3.63 10.59
N ASP A 94 -7.02 4.71 10.39
CA ASP A 94 -7.29 6.02 10.96
C ASP A 94 -7.22 7.11 9.88
N ALA A 95 -8.39 7.66 9.52
CA ALA A 95 -8.52 8.69 8.50
C ALA A 95 -7.84 10.01 8.90
N GLN A 96 -7.81 10.34 10.19
CA GLN A 96 -7.14 11.55 10.69
C GLN A 96 -5.63 11.45 10.52
N ARG A 97 -5.02 10.35 10.99
CA ARG A 97 -3.57 10.14 10.88
C ARG A 97 -3.13 10.09 9.41
N LEU A 98 -3.93 9.48 8.54
CA LEU A 98 -3.62 9.39 7.11
C LEU A 98 -3.55 10.77 6.43
N ILE A 99 -4.39 11.73 6.83
CA ILE A 99 -4.40 13.07 6.24
C ILE A 99 -3.27 13.95 6.81
N TYR A 100 -3.05 13.88 8.14
CA TYR A 100 -2.19 14.86 8.81
C TYR A 100 -0.77 14.39 9.05
N ASN A 101 -0.53 13.07 9.14
CA ASN A 101 0.80 12.54 9.46
C ASN A 101 1.65 12.24 8.22
N VAL A 102 1.05 12.17 7.03
CA VAL A 102 1.79 11.93 5.78
C VAL A 102 1.18 12.72 4.63
N ALA A 103 2.00 13.49 3.93
CA ALA A 103 1.54 14.33 2.82
C ALA A 103 1.16 13.49 1.58
N ASN A 104 1.95 12.48 1.27
CA ASN A 104 1.69 11.56 0.17
C ASN A 104 2.03 10.13 0.61
N PHE A 105 1.02 9.43 1.11
CA PHE A 105 1.15 8.08 1.62
C PHE A 105 1.68 7.11 0.54
N VAL A 106 1.13 7.17 -0.68
CA VAL A 106 1.51 6.25 -1.76
C VAL A 106 3.01 6.40 -2.09
N LEU A 107 3.48 7.62 -2.21
CA LEU A 107 4.90 7.87 -2.48
C LEU A 107 5.77 7.41 -1.30
N ALA A 108 5.37 7.70 -0.07
CA ALA A 108 6.14 7.36 1.12
C ALA A 108 6.28 5.85 1.30
N ILE A 109 5.18 5.09 1.20
CA ILE A 109 5.20 3.64 1.34
C ILE A 109 5.94 2.97 0.18
N THR A 110 5.80 3.47 -1.06
CA THR A 110 6.55 2.95 -2.21
C THR A 110 8.06 3.10 -2.01
N LYS A 111 8.52 4.26 -1.56
CA LYS A 111 9.95 4.48 -1.28
C LYS A 111 10.46 3.64 -0.12
N LEU A 112 9.66 3.51 0.92
CA LEU A 112 9.97 2.65 2.06
C LEU A 112 10.08 1.18 1.62
N ALA A 113 9.12 0.71 0.81
CA ALA A 113 9.13 -0.65 0.28
C ALA A 113 10.34 -0.92 -0.62
N GLN A 114 10.67 0.00 -1.54
CA GLN A 114 11.85 -0.11 -2.40
C GLN A 114 13.14 -0.26 -1.58
N THR A 115 13.28 0.51 -0.51
CA THR A 115 14.48 0.46 0.36
C THR A 115 14.55 -0.85 1.13
N ASN A 116 13.43 -1.29 1.73
CA ASN A 116 13.40 -2.53 2.50
C ASN A 116 13.48 -3.78 1.61
N LEU A 117 12.89 -3.75 0.42
CA LEU A 117 13.03 -4.81 -0.57
C LEU A 117 14.51 -5.02 -0.94
N ARG A 118 15.25 -3.92 -1.16
CA ARG A 118 16.69 -3.98 -1.42
C ARG A 118 17.46 -4.59 -0.24
N ASN A 119 17.14 -4.21 0.98
CA ASN A 119 17.81 -4.72 2.18
C ASN A 119 17.55 -6.22 2.35
N VAL A 120 16.27 -6.63 2.34
CA VAL A 120 15.89 -8.04 2.56
C VAL A 120 16.45 -8.95 1.49
N ILE A 121 16.33 -8.59 0.21
CA ILE A 121 16.88 -9.40 -0.89
C ILE A 121 18.42 -9.36 -0.91
N GLY A 122 19.03 -8.21 -0.57
CA GLY A 122 20.49 -8.06 -0.50
C GLY A 122 21.15 -8.93 0.56
N ASP A 123 20.43 -9.26 1.63
CA ASP A 123 20.92 -10.14 2.70
C ASP A 123 20.77 -11.65 2.38
N MET A 124 20.08 -11.99 1.27
CA MET A 124 19.79 -13.37 0.86
C MET A 124 20.62 -13.78 -0.36
N SER A 125 20.89 -15.08 -0.49
CA SER A 125 21.38 -15.65 -1.74
C SER A 125 20.27 -15.71 -2.79
N LEU A 126 20.64 -15.75 -4.07
CA LEU A 126 19.65 -15.85 -5.16
C LEU A 126 18.75 -17.07 -5.02
N ASP A 127 19.29 -18.23 -4.70
CA ASP A 127 18.53 -19.46 -4.50
C ASP A 127 17.51 -19.31 -3.34
N SER A 128 17.93 -18.72 -2.22
CA SER A 128 17.04 -18.43 -1.08
C SER A 128 15.95 -17.43 -1.45
N ALA A 129 16.25 -16.39 -2.20
CA ALA A 129 15.27 -15.39 -2.64
C ALA A 129 14.22 -16.01 -3.56
N LEU A 130 14.60 -16.94 -4.43
CA LEU A 130 13.69 -17.63 -5.35
C LEU A 130 12.81 -18.68 -4.65
N THR A 131 13.36 -19.37 -3.64
CA THR A 131 12.67 -20.50 -2.97
C THR A 131 11.91 -20.09 -1.73
N SER A 132 12.30 -19.01 -1.04
CA SER A 132 11.73 -18.59 0.25
C SER A 132 10.94 -17.28 0.16
N ARG A 133 10.17 -17.11 -0.92
CA ARG A 133 9.37 -15.88 -1.15
C ARG A 133 8.46 -15.53 0.01
N ASP A 134 7.83 -16.53 0.64
CA ASP A 134 6.94 -16.32 1.79
C ASP A 134 7.68 -15.68 2.98
N THR A 135 8.90 -16.08 3.24
CA THR A 135 9.73 -15.50 4.31
C THR A 135 10.01 -14.02 4.02
N VAL A 136 10.33 -13.69 2.76
CA VAL A 136 10.56 -12.30 2.33
C VAL A 136 9.28 -11.48 2.45
N ASN A 137 8.14 -12.01 2.00
CA ASN A 137 6.83 -11.35 2.09
C ASN A 137 6.48 -11.01 3.55
N VAL A 138 6.69 -11.95 4.48
CA VAL A 138 6.43 -11.73 5.91
C VAL A 138 7.37 -10.68 6.49
N ALA A 139 8.67 -10.77 6.22
CA ALA A 139 9.65 -9.80 6.71
C ALA A 139 9.36 -8.38 6.19
N LEU A 140 9.04 -8.23 4.91
CA LEU A 140 8.66 -6.95 4.33
C LEU A 140 7.37 -6.41 4.95
N ARG A 141 6.35 -7.25 5.12
CA ARG A 141 5.09 -6.85 5.74
C ARG A 141 5.30 -6.30 7.15
N GLU A 142 6.07 -6.97 7.98
CA GLU A 142 6.34 -6.54 9.36
C GLU A 142 7.02 -5.18 9.43
N VAL A 143 8.07 -4.98 8.63
CA VAL A 143 8.80 -3.71 8.59
C VAL A 143 7.93 -2.57 8.04
N LEU A 144 7.12 -2.84 7.02
CA LEU A 144 6.25 -1.83 6.44
C LEU A 144 5.07 -1.49 7.36
N ASP A 145 4.46 -2.48 8.03
CA ASP A 145 3.34 -2.29 8.95
C ASP A 145 3.76 -1.43 10.14
N ASP A 146 4.91 -1.74 10.78
CA ASP A 146 5.46 -0.94 11.88
C ASP A 146 5.69 0.53 11.49
N ALA A 147 6.23 0.74 10.29
CA ALA A 147 6.50 2.10 9.79
C ALA A 147 5.21 2.87 9.42
N THR A 148 4.16 2.19 8.97
CA THR A 148 2.91 2.82 8.50
C THR A 148 1.86 2.99 9.59
N ASP A 149 1.99 2.33 10.73
CA ASP A 149 1.06 2.47 11.87
C ASP A 149 0.91 3.93 12.33
N LYS A 150 2.01 4.69 12.39
CA LYS A 150 2.00 6.13 12.70
C LYS A 150 1.24 6.99 11.69
N TRP A 151 1.02 6.49 10.48
CA TRP A 151 0.21 7.14 9.44
C TRP A 151 -1.25 6.70 9.47
N GLY A 152 -1.62 5.79 10.39
CA GLY A 152 -2.97 5.24 10.50
C GLY A 152 -3.34 4.32 9.35
N VAL A 153 -2.36 3.54 8.87
CA VAL A 153 -2.54 2.56 7.80
C VAL A 153 -1.94 1.24 8.23
N ARG A 154 -2.66 0.16 7.98
CA ARG A 154 -2.21 -1.22 8.18
C ARG A 154 -1.79 -1.83 6.86
N VAL A 155 -0.63 -2.45 6.83
CA VAL A 155 -0.21 -3.30 5.72
C VAL A 155 -0.75 -4.70 5.94
N VAL A 156 -1.71 -5.10 5.11
CA VAL A 156 -2.37 -6.42 5.21
C VAL A 156 -1.41 -7.51 4.78
N ARG A 157 -0.79 -7.34 3.60
CA ARG A 157 0.19 -8.27 3.05
C ARG A 157 1.07 -7.57 2.01
N VAL A 158 2.23 -8.17 1.79
CA VAL A 158 3.16 -7.80 0.72
C VAL A 158 3.42 -9.06 -0.09
N GLU A 159 3.42 -8.94 -1.41
CA GLU A 159 3.70 -10.05 -2.31
C GLU A 159 4.76 -9.65 -3.34
N ILE A 160 5.85 -10.42 -3.41
CA ILE A 160 6.80 -10.31 -4.49
C ILE A 160 6.18 -10.91 -5.74
N GLN A 161 6.05 -10.12 -6.80
CA GLN A 161 5.51 -10.58 -8.07
C GLN A 161 6.57 -11.34 -8.86
N ARG A 162 7.74 -10.74 -9.00
CA ARG A 162 8.81 -11.27 -9.83
C ARG A 162 10.17 -11.06 -9.20
N ILE A 163 11.07 -12.04 -9.44
CA ILE A 163 12.48 -11.94 -9.19
C ILE A 163 13.16 -12.44 -10.47
N ASP A 164 13.71 -11.51 -11.25
CA ASP A 164 14.32 -11.79 -12.55
C ASP A 164 15.84 -11.66 -12.45
N PRO A 165 16.57 -12.77 -12.38
CA PRO A 165 18.03 -12.75 -12.53
C PRO A 165 18.43 -12.55 -14.01
N PRO A 166 19.68 -12.15 -14.30
CA PRO A 166 20.21 -12.07 -15.65
C PRO A 166 20.14 -13.41 -16.38
N ALA A 167 19.99 -13.37 -17.71
CA ALA A 167 19.77 -14.56 -18.53
C ALA A 167 20.93 -15.57 -18.46
N ASP A 168 22.16 -15.09 -18.37
CA ASP A 168 23.39 -15.91 -18.24
C ASP A 168 23.41 -16.68 -16.92
N VAL A 169 23.01 -16.05 -15.82
CA VAL A 169 22.87 -16.70 -14.50
C VAL A 169 21.75 -17.74 -14.52
N MET A 170 20.62 -17.42 -15.15
CA MET A 170 19.52 -18.38 -15.33
C MET A 170 19.96 -19.62 -16.09
N HIS A 171 20.72 -19.47 -17.18
CA HIS A 171 21.27 -20.60 -17.93
C HIS A 171 22.21 -21.46 -17.09
N ALA A 172 23.12 -20.83 -16.35
CA ALA A 172 24.03 -21.54 -15.46
C ALA A 172 23.32 -22.34 -14.37
N MET A 173 22.26 -21.73 -13.73
CA MET A 173 21.44 -22.41 -12.74
C MET A 173 20.67 -23.60 -13.33
N HIS A 174 20.11 -23.46 -14.52
CA HIS A 174 19.42 -24.57 -15.20
C HIS A 174 20.36 -25.75 -15.48
N GLU A 175 21.56 -25.51 -15.95
CA GLU A 175 22.55 -26.57 -16.20
C GLU A 175 22.98 -27.24 -14.88
N GLN A 176 23.22 -26.46 -13.83
CA GLN A 176 23.55 -26.98 -12.49
C GLN A 176 22.44 -27.87 -11.94
N MET A 177 21.18 -27.38 -11.99
CA MET A 177 20.02 -28.15 -11.52
C MET A 177 19.82 -29.44 -12.31
N LYS A 178 20.04 -29.41 -13.63
CA LYS A 178 19.96 -30.60 -14.48
C LYS A 178 21.03 -31.61 -14.11
N ALA A 179 22.30 -31.18 -13.91
CA ALA A 179 23.39 -32.04 -13.49
C ALA A 179 23.10 -32.67 -12.11
N GLU A 180 22.61 -31.88 -11.15
CA GLU A 180 22.26 -32.40 -9.82
C GLU A 180 21.11 -33.40 -9.84
N ARG A 181 20.04 -33.16 -10.63
CA ARG A 181 18.96 -34.13 -10.83
C ARG A 181 19.47 -35.43 -11.43
N THR A 182 20.35 -35.36 -12.43
CA THR A 182 20.97 -36.55 -13.04
C THR A 182 21.80 -37.29 -12.01
N ARG A 183 22.61 -36.60 -11.22
CA ARG A 183 23.41 -37.21 -10.14
C ARG A 183 22.53 -37.93 -9.10
N ARG A 184 21.46 -37.28 -8.65
CA ARG A 184 20.49 -37.89 -7.69
C ARG A 184 19.81 -39.12 -8.28
N ALA A 185 19.42 -39.09 -9.56
CA ALA A 185 18.82 -40.23 -10.25
C ALA A 185 19.76 -41.43 -10.30
N VAL A 186 21.06 -41.22 -10.66
CA VAL A 186 22.07 -42.25 -10.71
C VAL A 186 22.33 -42.87 -9.32
N VAL A 187 22.40 -42.05 -8.26
CA VAL A 187 22.57 -42.53 -6.88
C VAL A 187 21.39 -43.34 -6.41
N GLN A 188 20.15 -42.96 -6.78
CA GLN A 188 18.95 -43.72 -6.43
C GLN A 188 18.88 -45.07 -7.17
N ILE A 189 19.25 -45.12 -8.45
CA ILE A 189 19.32 -46.35 -9.23
C ILE A 189 20.41 -47.28 -8.67
N GLY A 190 21.56 -46.74 -8.28
CA GLY A 190 22.63 -47.55 -7.66
C GLY A 190 22.27 -48.15 -6.30
N ARG A 191 21.36 -47.49 -5.52
CA ARG A 191 20.87 -48.03 -4.25
C ARG A 191 19.76 -49.08 -4.40
N ALA A 192 19.07 -49.11 -5.54
CA ALA A 192 18.01 -50.04 -5.82
C ALA A 192 18.54 -51.41 -6.34
N HIS A 193 19.85 -51.51 -6.62
CA HIS A 193 20.49 -52.72 -7.11
C HIS A 193 21.42 -53.41 -6.09
N VAL A 194 21.37 -53.02 -4.84
CA VAL A 194 21.97 -53.69 -3.68
C VAL A 194 20.85 -54.14 -2.73
#